data_110f7c5cd93d9fd9ee812d62500adb3d
#
_entry.id   110f7c5cd93d9fd9ee812d62500adb3d
#
_cell.length_a   1.000
_cell.length_b   1.000
_cell.length_c   1.000
_cell.angle_alpha   90.00
_cell.angle_beta   90.00
_cell.angle_gamma   90.00
#
_symmetry.space_group_name_H-M   'P 1'
#
loop_
_entity.id
_entity.type
_entity.pdbx_description
1 polymer ?
#
loop_
_entity_poly.entity_id
_entity_poly.type
_entity_poly.pdbx_seq_one_letter_code
_entity_poly.pdbx_strand_id
1 'polypeptide(L)'
;IFQMDMKGGQAESIYRAFGKVPVLTSPNMLLPFWFLEGLAVYYETRLTQAGRGRSSIYDMYLRTAALQDEFYTIDEISSQYLMESWPGLQAAYIYGVSLVTYIAGIYGEEALWGLSRAFSETPLLGFGGVLEDCLGVTLGQLWGDWQAWLKEKMLSQGEAIVRQGLVDGEQITRRGFRV
;
A
#
# COMPACT_ATOMS: atom_id res chain seq x y z
N ILE A 1 -12.86 8.54 2.50
CA ILE A 1 -14.13 8.70 3.29
C ILE A 1 -15.09 7.56 2.93
N PHE A 2 -15.43 7.35 1.65
CA PHE A 2 -16.34 6.26 1.22
C PHE A 2 -15.89 4.89 1.70
N GLN A 3 -14.59 4.60 1.60
CA GLN A 3 -14.00 3.35 2.03
C GLN A 3 -14.23 3.07 3.52
N MET A 4 -14.06 4.10 4.36
CA MET A 4 -14.22 3.96 5.81
C MET A 4 -15.70 3.87 6.23
N ASP A 5 -16.61 4.44 5.45
CA ASP A 5 -18.04 4.40 5.74
C ASP A 5 -18.77 3.21 5.12
N MET A 6 -18.05 2.33 4.41
CA MET A 6 -18.62 1.11 3.86
C MET A 6 -19.14 0.21 4.99
N LYS A 7 -20.37 -0.23 4.87
CA LYS A 7 -21.07 -1.06 5.85
C LYS A 7 -21.69 -2.26 5.15
N GLY A 8 -21.59 -3.41 5.80
CA GLY A 8 -22.24 -4.64 5.36
C GLY A 8 -22.55 -5.54 6.56
N GLY A 9 -23.31 -6.58 6.33
CA GLY A 9 -23.57 -7.61 7.31
C GLY A 9 -24.00 -7.09 8.69
N GLN A 10 -23.23 -7.44 9.71
CA GLN A 10 -23.52 -7.05 11.10
C GLN A 10 -23.37 -5.54 11.35
N ALA A 11 -22.40 -4.89 10.75
CA ALA A 11 -22.15 -3.46 10.93
C ALA A 11 -23.35 -2.63 10.42
N GLU A 12 -23.95 -3.02 9.32
CA GLU A 12 -25.14 -2.36 8.79
C GLU A 12 -26.35 -2.56 9.71
N SER A 13 -26.54 -3.77 10.26
CA SER A 13 -27.61 -4.07 11.20
C SER A 13 -27.49 -3.24 12.49
N ILE A 14 -26.28 -3.11 13.03
CA ILE A 14 -25.99 -2.26 14.19
C ILE A 14 -26.28 -0.79 13.87
N TYR A 15 -25.85 -0.32 12.69
CA TYR A 15 -26.09 1.04 12.26
C TYR A 15 -27.60 1.37 12.16
N ARG A 16 -28.38 0.46 11.60
CA ARG A 16 -29.84 0.62 11.46
C ARG A 16 -30.54 0.66 12.82
N ALA A 17 -30.06 -0.12 13.80
CA ALA A 17 -30.66 -0.18 15.13
C ALA A 17 -30.25 0.95 16.07
N PHE A 18 -28.98 1.34 16.05
CA PHE A 18 -28.37 2.23 17.05
C PHE A 18 -27.72 3.49 16.46
N GLY A 19 -27.73 3.66 15.14
CA GLY A 19 -27.01 4.75 14.48
C GLY A 19 -25.50 4.52 14.43
N LYS A 20 -24.72 5.60 14.33
CA LYS A 20 -23.26 5.54 14.20
C LYS A 20 -22.60 5.18 15.55
N VAL A 21 -22.08 3.98 15.64
CA VAL A 21 -21.24 3.51 16.75
C VAL A 21 -19.81 3.35 16.22
N PRO A 22 -18.83 4.16 16.68
CA PRO A 22 -17.46 4.13 16.19
C PRO A 22 -16.90 2.68 16.15
N VAL A 23 -16.12 2.37 15.13
CA VAL A 23 -15.55 1.05 14.84
C VAL A 23 -16.61 -0.01 14.45
N LEU A 24 -17.64 -0.22 15.24
CA LEU A 24 -18.67 -1.24 14.96
C LEU A 24 -19.48 -0.97 13.68
N THR A 25 -19.71 0.30 13.37
CA THR A 25 -20.44 0.71 12.16
C THR A 25 -19.55 1.26 11.05
N SER A 26 -18.24 1.23 11.24
CA SER A 26 -17.24 1.66 10.26
C SER A 26 -16.01 0.72 10.34
N PRO A 27 -16.21 -0.60 10.11
CA PRO A 27 -15.16 -1.61 10.31
C PRO A 27 -13.94 -1.37 9.42
N ASN A 28 -14.10 -0.77 8.26
CA ASN A 28 -12.98 -0.45 7.35
C ASN A 28 -11.98 0.56 7.91
N MET A 29 -12.26 1.19 9.05
CA MET A 29 -11.26 1.93 9.82
C MET A 29 -10.14 1.03 10.38
N LEU A 30 -10.39 -0.28 10.47
CA LEU A 30 -9.43 -1.30 10.93
C LEU A 30 -8.64 -1.95 9.80
N LEU A 31 -8.88 -1.56 8.56
CA LEU A 31 -8.05 -2.02 7.42
C LEU A 31 -6.58 -1.62 7.64
N PRO A 32 -5.62 -2.42 7.14
CA PRO A 32 -4.21 -2.08 7.21
C PRO A 32 -3.94 -0.68 6.65
N PHE A 33 -3.06 0.06 7.30
CA PHE A 33 -2.78 1.45 6.94
C PHE A 33 -2.26 1.57 5.51
N TRP A 34 -1.37 0.65 5.08
CA TRP A 34 -0.90 0.60 3.70
C TRP A 34 -2.02 0.40 2.67
N PHE A 35 -3.06 -0.37 3.02
CA PHE A 35 -4.17 -0.61 2.11
C PHE A 35 -5.07 0.62 1.97
N LEU A 36 -5.38 1.29 3.09
CA LEU A 36 -6.17 2.53 3.09
C LEU A 36 -5.47 3.64 2.30
N GLU A 37 -4.21 3.90 2.63
CA GLU A 37 -3.44 4.97 2.00
C GLU A 37 -3.03 4.61 0.57
N GLY A 38 -2.74 3.34 0.33
CA GLY A 38 -2.47 2.82 -1.01
C GLY A 38 -3.65 3.00 -1.96
N LEU A 39 -4.88 2.68 -1.52
CA LEU A 39 -6.10 2.93 -2.28
C LEU A 39 -6.30 4.42 -2.56
N ALA A 40 -6.08 5.28 -1.57
CA ALA A 40 -6.21 6.72 -1.74
C ALA A 40 -5.26 7.25 -2.83
N VAL A 41 -3.98 6.87 -2.78
CA VAL A 41 -2.98 7.27 -3.79
C VAL A 41 -3.26 6.63 -5.15
N TYR A 42 -3.70 5.37 -5.18
CA TYR A 42 -4.04 4.68 -6.42
C TYR A 42 -5.16 5.41 -7.17
N TYR A 43 -6.27 5.72 -6.51
CA TYR A 43 -7.38 6.44 -7.15
C TYR A 43 -7.07 7.91 -7.40
N GLU A 44 -6.32 8.58 -6.52
CA GLU A 44 -5.79 9.91 -6.81
C GLU A 44 -5.02 9.92 -8.14
N THR A 45 -4.19 8.90 -8.33
CA THR A 45 -3.36 8.76 -9.53
C THR A 45 -4.17 8.44 -10.78
N ARG A 46 -5.22 7.62 -10.66
CA ARG A 46 -6.08 7.25 -11.79
C ARG A 46 -7.06 8.37 -12.19
N LEU A 47 -7.55 9.11 -11.22
CA LEU A 47 -8.60 10.11 -11.44
C LEU A 47 -8.07 11.52 -11.67
N THR A 48 -6.76 11.76 -11.45
CA THR A 48 -6.15 13.07 -11.66
C THR A 48 -4.89 12.97 -12.52
N GLN A 49 -4.45 14.11 -13.06
CA GLN A 49 -3.21 14.17 -13.83
C GLN A 49 -1.96 14.28 -12.93
N ALA A 50 -2.12 14.69 -11.68
CA ALA A 50 -1.04 14.99 -10.72
C ALA A 50 -0.94 14.01 -9.55
N GLY A 51 -1.45 12.79 -9.70
CA GLY A 51 -1.48 11.80 -8.62
C GLY A 51 -0.08 11.36 -8.16
N ARG A 52 0.10 11.21 -6.84
CA ARG A 52 1.37 10.84 -6.17
C ARG A 52 1.96 9.51 -6.64
N GLY A 53 1.16 8.60 -7.15
CA GLY A 53 1.64 7.32 -7.71
C GLY A 53 2.50 7.49 -8.98
N ARG A 54 2.60 8.70 -9.56
CA ARG A 54 3.52 9.03 -10.66
C ARG A 54 4.79 9.72 -10.18
N SER A 55 5.00 9.80 -8.86
CA SER A 55 6.14 10.49 -8.28
C SER A 55 7.44 9.71 -8.51
N SER A 56 8.42 10.35 -9.13
CA SER A 56 9.77 9.79 -9.26
C SER A 56 10.45 9.55 -7.90
N ILE A 57 10.01 10.26 -6.86
CA ILE A 57 10.46 10.06 -5.49
C ILE A 57 9.95 8.70 -4.98
N TYR A 58 8.69 8.35 -5.23
CA TYR A 58 8.14 7.05 -4.85
C TYR A 58 8.88 5.91 -5.57
N ASP A 59 9.13 6.06 -6.87
CA ASP A 59 9.93 5.11 -7.64
C ASP A 59 11.37 4.99 -7.12
N MET A 60 11.98 6.10 -6.69
CA MET A 60 13.32 6.09 -6.10
C MET A 60 13.35 5.25 -4.82
N TYR A 61 12.40 5.44 -3.91
CA TYR A 61 12.32 4.65 -2.67
C TYR A 61 12.17 3.16 -2.94
N LEU A 62 11.19 2.81 -3.78
CA LEU A 62 10.91 1.42 -4.12
C LEU A 62 12.10 0.76 -4.84
N ARG A 63 12.77 1.50 -5.72
CA ARG A 63 13.97 1.03 -6.42
C ARG A 63 15.13 0.82 -5.44
N THR A 64 15.36 1.74 -4.51
CA THR A 64 16.40 1.59 -3.50
C THR A 64 16.15 0.36 -2.63
N ALA A 65 14.92 0.20 -2.12
CA ALA A 65 14.54 -0.97 -1.35
C ALA A 65 14.73 -2.29 -2.14
N ALA A 66 14.34 -2.30 -3.42
CA ALA A 66 14.47 -3.47 -4.27
C ALA A 66 15.94 -3.82 -4.59
N LEU A 67 16.80 -2.83 -4.82
CA LEU A 67 18.21 -3.04 -5.15
C LEU A 67 19.04 -3.44 -3.92
N GLN A 68 18.69 -2.96 -2.74
CA GLN A 68 19.38 -3.28 -1.48
C GLN A 68 18.81 -4.51 -0.79
N ASP A 69 17.65 -5.00 -1.25
CA ASP A 69 16.87 -6.05 -0.60
C ASP A 69 16.46 -5.66 0.85
N GLU A 70 16.25 -4.37 1.07
CA GLU A 70 15.87 -3.80 2.36
C GLU A 70 14.45 -3.22 2.26
N PHE A 71 13.47 -4.03 2.61
CA PHE A 71 12.07 -3.63 2.65
C PHE A 71 11.59 -3.42 4.08
N TYR A 72 10.65 -2.50 4.26
CA TYR A 72 9.79 -2.56 5.44
C TYR A 72 9.07 -3.90 5.48
N THR A 73 8.74 -4.37 6.66
CA THR A 73 7.86 -5.53 6.80
C THR A 73 6.40 -5.14 6.54
N ILE A 74 5.58 -6.13 6.17
CA ILE A 74 4.14 -5.89 5.99
C ILE A 74 3.47 -5.41 7.27
N ASP A 75 3.94 -5.86 8.43
CA ASP A 75 3.42 -5.45 9.73
C ASP A 75 3.76 -4.00 10.05
N GLU A 76 4.98 -3.54 9.74
CA GLU A 76 5.37 -2.15 9.93
C GLU A 76 4.49 -1.21 9.12
N ILE A 77 4.28 -1.46 7.84
CA ILE A 77 3.45 -0.60 6.99
C ILE A 77 1.94 -0.75 7.25
N SER A 78 1.54 -1.78 7.98
CA SER A 78 0.14 -1.99 8.39
C SER A 78 -0.30 -1.10 9.54
N SER A 79 0.66 -0.56 10.31
CA SER A 79 0.40 0.27 11.49
C SER A 79 1.14 1.60 11.41
N GLN A 80 0.41 2.70 11.57
CA GLN A 80 1.01 4.04 11.62
C GLN A 80 2.01 4.24 12.79
N TYR A 81 2.03 3.34 13.78
CA TYR A 81 2.87 3.44 14.97
C TYR A 81 4.18 2.67 14.86
N LEU A 82 4.37 1.84 13.84
CA LEU A 82 5.55 0.98 13.70
C LEU A 82 6.58 1.49 12.68
N MET A 83 6.26 2.55 11.93
CA MET A 83 7.15 3.13 10.92
C MET A 83 8.10 4.15 11.54
N GLU A 84 9.10 3.67 12.29
CA GLU A 84 10.06 4.54 12.98
C GLU A 84 11.26 4.95 12.10
N SER A 85 11.68 4.07 11.19
CA SER A 85 12.78 4.36 10.28
C SER A 85 12.34 5.24 9.10
N TRP A 86 13.30 5.92 8.47
CA TRP A 86 13.04 6.73 7.29
C TRP A 86 12.54 5.85 6.12
N PRO A 87 11.46 6.19 5.37
CA PRO A 87 10.75 7.46 5.32
C PRO A 87 9.57 7.63 6.29
N GLY A 88 9.48 6.82 7.33
CA GLY A 88 8.43 6.93 8.34
C GLY A 88 7.03 6.66 7.75
N LEU A 89 6.05 7.45 8.14
CA LEU A 89 4.66 7.33 7.68
C LEU A 89 4.50 7.34 6.15
N GLN A 90 5.46 7.91 5.41
CA GLN A 90 5.43 7.88 3.94
C GLN A 90 5.56 6.47 3.38
N ALA A 91 6.15 5.54 4.13
CA ALA A 91 6.27 4.14 3.71
C ALA A 91 4.90 3.53 3.38
N ALA A 92 3.87 3.76 4.20
CA ALA A 92 2.53 3.23 3.92
C ALA A 92 1.94 3.72 2.60
N TYR A 93 2.19 4.97 2.22
CA TYR A 93 1.76 5.53 0.94
C TYR A 93 2.53 4.95 -0.23
N ILE A 94 3.85 4.88 -0.10
CA ILE A 94 4.78 4.44 -1.15
C ILE A 94 4.60 2.94 -1.44
N TYR A 95 4.70 2.12 -0.40
CA TYR A 95 4.51 0.67 -0.51
C TYR A 95 3.04 0.34 -0.80
N GLY A 96 2.12 1.05 -0.14
CA GLY A 96 0.69 0.85 -0.30
C GLY A 96 0.21 1.06 -1.73
N VAL A 97 0.59 2.15 -2.39
CA VAL A 97 0.19 2.36 -3.80
C VAL A 97 0.78 1.31 -4.73
N SER A 98 2.01 0.85 -4.44
CA SER A 98 2.67 -0.19 -5.24
C SER A 98 1.97 -1.55 -5.06
N LEU A 99 1.65 -1.95 -3.82
CA LEU A 99 0.89 -3.17 -3.51
C LEU A 99 -0.52 -3.14 -4.12
N VAL A 100 -1.24 -2.04 -3.96
CA VAL A 100 -2.58 -1.86 -4.54
C VAL A 100 -2.52 -1.93 -6.06
N THR A 101 -1.50 -1.35 -6.69
CA THR A 101 -1.28 -1.44 -8.14
C THR A 101 -1.00 -2.89 -8.56
N TYR A 102 -0.20 -3.62 -7.79
CA TYR A 102 0.06 -5.04 -8.02
C TYR A 102 -1.22 -5.87 -7.91
N ILE A 103 -2.01 -5.70 -6.84
CA ILE A 103 -3.28 -6.39 -6.66
C ILE A 103 -4.22 -6.12 -7.84
N ALA A 104 -4.37 -4.85 -8.22
CA ALA A 104 -5.21 -4.47 -9.35
C ALA A 104 -4.73 -5.06 -10.69
N GLY A 105 -3.41 -5.19 -10.85
CA GLY A 105 -2.81 -5.75 -12.07
C GLY A 105 -2.97 -7.26 -12.19
N ILE A 106 -2.87 -8.00 -11.09
CA ILE A 106 -2.92 -9.46 -11.07
C ILE A 106 -4.36 -9.98 -10.91
N TYR A 107 -5.13 -9.38 -10.02
CA TYR A 107 -6.47 -9.87 -9.63
C TYR A 107 -7.62 -9.02 -10.20
N GLY A 108 -7.30 -7.94 -10.90
CA GLY A 108 -8.29 -6.98 -11.40
C GLY A 108 -8.59 -5.86 -10.40
N GLU A 109 -9.07 -4.73 -10.91
CA GLU A 109 -9.41 -3.57 -10.05
C GLU A 109 -10.61 -3.88 -9.14
N GLU A 110 -11.50 -4.77 -9.56
CA GLU A 110 -12.65 -5.23 -8.77
C GLU A 110 -12.23 -5.91 -7.48
N ALA A 111 -11.05 -6.54 -7.43
CA ALA A 111 -10.51 -7.16 -6.23
C ALA A 111 -10.31 -6.16 -5.09
N LEU A 112 -9.97 -4.91 -5.41
CA LEU A 112 -9.80 -3.85 -4.41
C LEU A 112 -11.11 -3.53 -3.68
N TRP A 113 -12.20 -3.47 -4.43
CA TRP A 113 -13.54 -3.25 -3.88
C TRP A 113 -14.05 -4.49 -3.17
N GLY A 114 -13.76 -5.67 -3.73
CA GLY A 114 -14.10 -6.96 -3.14
C GLY A 114 -13.51 -7.11 -1.74
N LEU A 115 -12.22 -6.84 -1.57
CA LEU A 115 -11.51 -6.86 -0.28
C LEU A 115 -12.13 -5.90 0.74
N SER A 116 -12.41 -4.67 0.31
CA SER A 116 -12.99 -3.65 1.16
C SER A 116 -14.39 -4.02 1.62
N ARG A 117 -15.18 -4.55 0.72
CA ARG A 117 -16.55 -4.99 0.99
C ARG A 117 -16.57 -6.21 1.90
N ALA A 118 -15.79 -7.25 1.57
CA ALA A 118 -15.71 -8.46 2.37
C ALA A 118 -15.23 -8.15 3.80
N PHE A 119 -14.23 -7.26 3.95
CA PHE A 119 -13.78 -6.84 5.28
C PHE A 119 -14.88 -6.09 6.04
N SER A 120 -15.70 -5.28 5.39
CA SER A 120 -16.82 -4.59 6.04
C SER A 120 -17.91 -5.55 6.53
N GLU A 121 -18.02 -6.72 5.90
CA GLU A 121 -19.03 -7.74 6.25
C GLU A 121 -18.51 -8.71 7.33
N THR A 122 -17.21 -9.00 7.34
CA THR A 122 -16.56 -9.99 8.23
C THR A 122 -15.27 -9.47 8.88
N PRO A 123 -15.31 -8.34 9.60
CA PRO A 123 -14.08 -7.72 10.13
C PRO A 123 -13.37 -8.59 11.17
N LEU A 124 -14.08 -9.50 11.85
CA LEU A 124 -13.49 -10.40 12.85
C LEU A 124 -12.56 -11.47 12.25
N LEU A 125 -12.65 -11.71 10.94
CA LEU A 125 -11.74 -12.62 10.23
C LEU A 125 -10.33 -12.01 10.12
N GLY A 126 -10.22 -10.70 10.29
CA GLY A 126 -9.00 -9.94 10.03
C GLY A 126 -8.74 -9.76 8.54
N PHE A 127 -7.86 -8.81 8.19
CA PHE A 127 -7.58 -8.53 6.79
C PHE A 127 -6.91 -9.70 6.06
N GLY A 128 -6.01 -10.41 6.75
CA GLY A 128 -5.33 -11.59 6.19
C GLY A 128 -6.31 -12.70 5.79
N GLY A 129 -7.28 -13.01 6.66
CA GLY A 129 -8.31 -14.01 6.35
C GLY A 129 -9.23 -13.59 5.21
N VAL A 130 -9.66 -12.32 5.20
CA VAL A 130 -10.47 -11.78 4.09
C VAL A 130 -9.70 -11.81 2.77
N LEU A 131 -8.41 -11.49 2.80
CA LEU A 131 -7.55 -11.53 1.61
C LEU A 131 -7.43 -12.95 1.08
N GLU A 132 -7.21 -13.94 1.95
CA GLU A 132 -7.13 -15.34 1.58
C GLU A 132 -8.45 -15.85 0.98
N ASP A 133 -9.58 -15.51 1.58
CA ASP A 133 -10.91 -15.86 1.05
C ASP A 133 -11.20 -15.22 -0.31
N CYS A 134 -10.78 -13.96 -0.53
CA CYS A 134 -11.07 -13.23 -1.75
C CYS A 134 -10.09 -13.53 -2.89
N LEU A 135 -8.80 -13.69 -2.58
CA LEU A 135 -7.74 -13.78 -3.59
C LEU A 135 -7.11 -15.18 -3.69
N GLY A 136 -7.38 -16.06 -2.71
CA GLY A 136 -6.82 -17.41 -2.67
C GLY A 136 -5.35 -17.47 -2.27
N VAL A 137 -4.79 -16.38 -1.72
CA VAL A 137 -3.39 -16.31 -1.27
C VAL A 137 -3.31 -15.70 0.13
N THR A 138 -2.35 -16.14 0.93
CA THR A 138 -2.10 -15.54 2.24
C THR A 138 -1.44 -14.17 2.11
N LEU A 139 -1.54 -13.34 3.14
CA LEU A 139 -0.86 -12.03 3.16
C LEU A 139 0.66 -12.16 2.97
N GLY A 140 1.27 -13.21 3.55
CA GLY A 140 2.70 -13.48 3.37
C GLY A 140 3.06 -13.85 1.93
N GLN A 141 2.22 -14.65 1.26
CA GLN A 141 2.39 -14.97 -0.17
C GLN A 141 2.25 -13.73 -1.03
N LEU A 142 1.19 -12.95 -0.83
CA LEU A 142 1.00 -11.67 -1.55
C LEU A 142 2.22 -10.75 -1.40
N TRP A 143 2.76 -10.66 -0.19
CA TRP A 143 3.94 -9.84 0.11
C TRP A 143 5.19 -10.34 -0.65
N GLY A 144 5.45 -11.64 -0.62
CA GLY A 144 6.59 -12.24 -1.33
C GLY A 144 6.48 -12.10 -2.84
N ASP A 145 5.30 -12.35 -3.40
CA ASP A 145 5.03 -12.23 -4.83
C ASP A 145 5.15 -10.78 -5.32
N TRP A 146 4.65 -9.84 -4.54
CA TRP A 146 4.81 -8.41 -4.82
C TRP A 146 6.29 -7.98 -4.78
N GLN A 147 7.07 -8.45 -3.79
CA GLN A 147 8.50 -8.14 -3.73
C GLN A 147 9.25 -8.66 -4.95
N ALA A 148 8.95 -9.88 -5.39
CA ALA A 148 9.54 -10.48 -6.57
C ALA A 148 9.20 -9.67 -7.84
N TRP A 149 7.92 -9.33 -8.00
CA TRP A 149 7.44 -8.48 -9.09
C TRP A 149 8.09 -7.09 -9.09
N LEU A 150 8.21 -6.47 -7.89
CA LEU A 150 8.82 -5.16 -7.77
C LEU A 150 10.31 -5.17 -8.10
N LYS A 151 11.05 -6.19 -7.62
CA LYS A 151 12.48 -6.37 -7.93
C LYS A 151 12.71 -6.47 -9.43
N GLU A 152 11.97 -7.31 -10.12
CA GLU A 152 12.06 -7.45 -11.58
C GLU A 152 11.81 -6.12 -12.30
N LYS A 153 10.74 -5.42 -11.93
CA LYS A 153 10.40 -4.09 -12.48
C LYS A 153 11.51 -3.07 -12.25
N MET A 154 12.04 -3.01 -11.03
CA MET A 154 13.04 -2.00 -10.64
C MET A 154 14.42 -2.29 -11.19
N LEU A 155 14.81 -3.57 -11.33
CA LEU A 155 16.04 -3.97 -12.02
C LEU A 155 16.01 -3.55 -13.48
N SER A 156 14.94 -3.84 -14.21
CA SER A 156 14.77 -3.42 -15.61
C SER A 156 14.85 -1.91 -15.78
N GLN A 157 14.21 -1.16 -14.86
CA GLN A 157 14.27 0.31 -14.87
C GLN A 157 15.69 0.81 -14.54
N GLY A 158 16.36 0.19 -13.57
CA GLY A 158 17.74 0.52 -13.19
C GLY A 158 18.71 0.33 -14.36
N GLU A 159 18.64 -0.79 -15.07
CA GLU A 159 19.44 -1.05 -16.26
C GLU A 159 19.19 -0.03 -17.37
N ALA A 160 17.96 0.40 -17.57
CA ALA A 160 17.63 1.44 -18.55
C ALA A 160 18.27 2.79 -18.19
N ILE A 161 18.27 3.16 -16.90
CA ILE A 161 18.92 4.37 -16.40
C ILE A 161 20.43 4.30 -16.61
N VAL A 162 21.07 3.19 -16.24
CA VAL A 162 22.52 2.99 -16.44
C VAL A 162 22.90 3.09 -17.91
N ARG A 163 22.10 2.49 -18.82
CA ARG A 163 22.35 2.56 -20.27
C ARG A 163 22.25 3.99 -20.84
N GLN A 164 21.47 4.87 -20.22
CA GLN A 164 21.39 6.29 -20.61
C GLN A 164 22.61 7.10 -20.17
N GLY A 165 23.48 6.54 -19.33
CA GLY A 165 24.64 7.16 -18.75
C GLY A 165 24.35 7.83 -17.41
N LEU A 166 25.12 7.41 -16.39
CA LEU A 166 25.11 8.06 -15.08
C LEU A 166 26.07 9.25 -15.15
N VAL A 167 25.60 10.39 -14.67
CA VAL A 167 26.45 11.56 -14.47
C VAL A 167 26.76 11.64 -12.99
N ASP A 168 27.96 11.22 -12.61
CA ASP A 168 28.46 11.40 -11.25
C ASP A 168 28.85 12.85 -11.04
N GLY A 169 28.26 13.48 -10.02
CA GLY A 169 28.65 14.81 -9.57
C GLY A 169 29.90 14.75 -8.70
N GLU A 170 30.72 15.81 -8.73
CA GLU A 170 31.81 15.95 -7.78
C GLU A 170 31.24 16.26 -6.39
N GLN A 171 31.70 15.53 -5.37
CA GLN A 171 31.28 15.76 -3.99
C GLN A 171 31.88 17.06 -3.46
N ILE A 172 31.10 18.13 -3.38
CA ILE A 172 31.52 19.45 -2.92
C ILE A 172 31.52 19.55 -1.39
N THR A 173 30.60 18.82 -0.72
CA THR A 173 30.49 18.87 0.74
C THR A 173 30.57 17.45 1.34
N ARG A 174 31.30 17.34 2.47
CA ARG A 174 31.44 16.07 3.22
C ARG A 174 30.50 15.96 4.41
N ARG A 175 29.70 17.00 4.66
CA ARG A 175 28.72 17.02 5.74
C ARG A 175 27.33 17.01 5.12
N GLY A 176 26.59 15.93 5.33
CA GLY A 176 25.19 15.85 5.00
C GLY A 176 24.35 16.75 5.91
N PHE A 177 23.11 17.02 5.51
CA PHE A 177 22.14 17.62 6.41
C PHE A 177 21.95 16.71 7.62
N ARG A 178 22.21 17.21 8.82
CA ARG A 178 21.71 16.59 10.03
C ARG A 178 20.29 17.08 10.23
N VAL A 179 19.32 16.19 10.06
CA VAL A 179 17.95 16.40 10.50
C VAL A 179 17.87 16.06 11.97
#